data_6907cecbe4cf7002be857883daee4d74
#
_entry.id   6907cecbe4cf7002be857883daee4d74
#
_cell.length_a   1.000
_cell.length_b   1.000
_cell.length_c   1.000
_cell.angle_alpha   90.00
_cell.angle_beta   90.00
_cell.angle_gamma   90.00
#
_symmetry.space_group_name_H-M   'P 1'
#
loop_
_entity.id
_entity.type
_entity.pdbx_description
1 polymer ?
#
loop_
_entity_poly.entity_id
_entity_poly.type
_entity_poly.pdbx_seq_one_letter_code
_entity_poly.pdbx_strand_id
1 'polypeptide(L)' 'NACESLASATVMLGDFAALLEGTHRKTLLGIAQVVMLGELAVNKALDNVEVAT' A
#
# COMPACT_ATOMS: atom_id res chain seq x y z
N ASN A 1 -0.73 2.92 13.37
CA ASN A 1 0.70 2.71 13.08
C ASN A 1 0.98 2.74 11.56
N ALA A 2 2.24 2.59 11.17
CA ALA A 2 2.63 2.69 9.76
C ALA A 2 1.97 1.62 8.89
N CYS A 3 1.84 0.40 9.40
CA CYS A 3 1.19 -0.69 8.64
C CYS A 3 -0.29 -0.39 8.42
N GLU A 4 -0.98 0.08 9.45
CA GLU A 4 -2.39 0.45 9.33
C GLU A 4 -2.59 1.61 8.37
N SER A 5 -1.71 2.62 8.44
CA SER A 5 -1.78 3.78 7.55
C SER A 5 -1.56 3.37 6.09
N LEU A 6 -0.58 2.49 5.84
CA LEU A 6 -0.31 2.00 4.49
C LEU A 6 -1.45 1.13 3.97
N ALA A 7 -2.01 0.26 4.82
CA ALA A 7 -3.14 -0.58 4.43
C ALA A 7 -4.36 0.28 4.09
N SER A 8 -4.63 1.32 4.88
CA SER A 8 -5.71 2.25 4.61
C SER A 8 -5.49 3.00 3.29
N ALA A 9 -4.25 3.44 3.05
CA ALA A 9 -3.90 4.12 1.80
C ALA A 9 -4.13 3.20 0.59
N THR A 10 -3.77 1.94 0.70
CA THR A 10 -3.98 0.96 -0.38
C THR A 10 -5.45 0.81 -0.71
N VAL A 11 -6.30 0.68 0.32
CA VAL A 11 -7.75 0.56 0.13
C VAL A 11 -8.33 1.82 -0.51
N MET A 12 -7.95 3.00 -0.01
CA MET A 12 -8.46 4.27 -0.54
C MET A 12 -8.03 4.49 -1.99
N LEU A 13 -6.79 4.14 -2.32
CA LEU A 13 -6.30 4.24 -3.71
C LEU A 13 -7.08 3.31 -4.63
N GLY A 14 -7.35 2.08 -4.19
CA GLY A 14 -8.12 1.12 -4.96
C GLY A 14 -9.55 1.59 -5.20
N ASP A 15 -10.19 2.14 -4.16
CA ASP A 15 -11.55 2.66 -4.26
C ASP A 15 -11.61 3.85 -5.22
N PHE A 16 -10.65 4.75 -5.14
CA PHE A 16 -10.59 5.88 -6.04
C PHE A 16 -10.31 5.46 -7.48
N ALA A 17 -9.41 4.50 -7.67
CA ALA A 17 -9.10 3.96 -8.99
C ALA A 17 -10.34 3.36 -9.67
N ALA A 18 -11.25 2.77 -8.89
CA ALA A 18 -12.48 2.21 -9.44
C ALA A 18 -13.40 3.27 -10.04
N LEU A 19 -13.25 4.54 -9.63
CA LEU A 19 -14.04 5.65 -10.16
C LEU A 19 -13.43 6.27 -11.42
N LEU A 20 -12.18 5.93 -11.73
CA LEU A 20 -11.44 6.52 -12.84
C LEU A 20 -11.43 5.58 -14.04
N GLU A 21 -11.18 6.14 -15.23
CA GLU A 21 -11.06 5.40 -16.46
C GLU A 21 -9.78 5.80 -17.18
N GLY A 22 -9.31 4.91 -18.07
CA GLY A 22 -8.18 5.21 -18.95
C GLY A 22 -6.85 5.33 -18.22
N THR A 23 -6.03 6.27 -18.68
CA THR A 23 -4.65 6.44 -18.22
C THR A 23 -4.56 6.79 -16.74
N HIS A 24 -5.50 7.59 -16.25
CA HIS A 24 -5.48 8.00 -14.84
C HIS A 24 -5.69 6.82 -13.91
N ARG A 25 -6.55 5.89 -14.29
CA ARG A 25 -6.77 4.67 -13.52
C ARG A 25 -5.51 3.82 -13.45
N LYS A 26 -4.82 3.66 -14.59
CA LYS A 26 -3.58 2.89 -14.64
C LYS A 26 -2.49 3.52 -13.76
N THR A 27 -2.35 4.84 -13.83
CA THR A 27 -1.39 5.57 -13.00
C THR A 27 -1.68 5.35 -11.52
N LEU A 28 -2.93 5.47 -11.13
CA LEU A 28 -3.32 5.31 -9.73
C LEU A 28 -3.12 3.88 -9.24
N LEU A 29 -3.42 2.90 -10.08
CA LEU A 29 -3.18 1.49 -9.74
C LEU A 29 -1.68 1.21 -9.58
N GLY A 30 -0.83 1.86 -10.36
CA GLY A 30 0.62 1.77 -10.20
C GLY A 30 1.08 2.35 -8.86
N ILE A 31 0.51 3.47 -8.46
CA ILE A 31 0.79 4.07 -7.15
C ILE A 31 0.35 3.13 -6.03
N ALA A 32 -0.83 2.53 -6.16
CA ALA A 32 -1.33 1.57 -5.19
C ALA A 32 -0.39 0.38 -5.03
N GLN A 33 0.21 -0.09 -6.12
CA GLN A 33 1.19 -1.18 -6.06
C GLN A 33 2.44 -0.77 -5.27
N VAL A 34 2.93 0.45 -5.48
CA VAL A 34 4.09 0.95 -4.74
C VAL A 34 3.78 1.03 -3.25
N VAL A 35 2.60 1.52 -2.88
CA VAL A 35 2.16 1.58 -1.49
C VAL A 35 2.07 0.19 -0.88
N MET A 36 1.55 -0.78 -1.62
CA MET A 36 1.45 -2.17 -1.18
C MET A 36 2.83 -2.78 -0.93
N LEU A 37 3.78 -2.52 -1.81
CA LEU A 37 5.16 -2.97 -1.62
C LEU A 37 5.78 -2.36 -0.36
N GLY A 38 5.50 -1.07 -0.11
CA GLY A 38 5.93 -0.40 1.10
C GLY A 38 5.33 -1.05 2.35
N GLU A 39 4.06 -1.42 2.28
CA GLU A 39 3.36 -2.13 3.36
C GLU A 39 4.05 -3.46 3.68
N LEU A 40 4.38 -4.23 2.67
CA LEU A 40 5.08 -5.51 2.86
C LEU A 40 6.46 -5.31 3.44
N ALA A 41 7.18 -4.28 3.00
CA ALA A 41 8.52 -3.98 3.52
C ALA A 41 8.46 -3.59 5.00
N VAL A 42 7.49 -2.78 5.40
CA VAL A 42 7.31 -2.39 6.80
C VAL A 42 6.96 -3.61 7.66
N ASN A 43 6.04 -4.46 7.19
CA ASN A 43 5.67 -5.68 7.90
C ASN A 43 6.88 -6.59 8.11
N LYS A 44 7.70 -6.75 7.09
CA LYS A 44 8.90 -7.58 7.18
C LYS A 44 9.91 -7.01 8.17
N ALA A 45 10.08 -5.68 8.17
CA ALA A 45 10.98 -5.02 9.11
C ALA A 45 10.51 -5.21 10.55
N LEU A 46 9.21 -5.09 10.80
CA LEU A 46 8.63 -5.30 12.12
C LEU A 46 8.79 -6.75 12.58
N ASP A 47 8.56 -7.71 11.68
CA ASP A 47 8.74 -9.13 12.00
C ASP A 47 10.19 -9.42 12.39
N ASN A 48 11.14 -8.84 11.69
CA ASN A 48 12.56 -9.01 12.01
C ASN A 48 12.92 -8.43 13.37
N VAL A 49 12.34 -7.28 13.72
CA VAL A 49 12.55 -6.67 15.03
C VAL A 49 11.98 -7.56 16.14
N GLU A 50 10.78 -8.10 15.94
CA GLU A 50 10.14 -8.99 16.92
C GLU A 50 10.95 -10.27 17.14
N VAL A 51 11.51 -10.83 16.07
CA VAL A 51 12.33 -12.04 16.15
C VAL A 51 13.65 -11.74 16.89
N ALA A 52 14.20 -10.54 16.73
CA ALA A 52 15.45 -10.14 17.36
C ALA A 52 15.32 -9.88 18.86
N THR A 53 14.12 -9.62 19.33
CA THR A 53 13.86 -9.38 20.76
C THR A 53 13.43 -10.63 21.49
#